data_35aa02ffb1ac824dfc4e710369e15999
#
_entry.id   35aa02ffb1ac824dfc4e710369e15999
#
_cell.length_a   1.000
_cell.length_b   1.000
_cell.length_c   1.000
_cell.angle_alpha   90.00
_cell.angle_beta   90.00
_cell.angle_gamma   90.00
#
_symmetry.space_group_name_H-M   'P 1'
#
loop_
_entity.id
_entity.type
_entity.pdbx_description
1 polymer ?
#
loop_
_entity_poly.entity_id
_entity_poly.type
_entity_poly.pdbx_seq_one_letter_code
_entity_poly.pdbx_strand_id
1 'polypeptide(L)'
;MKLVFAFILTLYFPRFSPAQNILKPRTSPLAMVTVHFKNTYLKITYSQPQKNSREIFGKLVPFDQVWCTGANEATEITITNDILINGASLKAGTYSLFTIPGKEKWTIILNSDLGLWGAYNYNPKTDVMRFDVPSKPIPENVVFEPFTIRVDQRTDTAELFLLWDKTQVSFPIQFMEPKP
;
A
#
# COMPACT_ATOMS: atom_id res chain seq x y z
N MET A 1 -15.76 -70.52 -43.71
CA MET A 1 -15.59 -69.85 -42.40
C MET A 1 -15.12 -68.40 -42.69
N LYS A 2 -16.06 -67.42 -42.66
CA LYS A 2 -15.72 -66.03 -42.97
C LYS A 2 -15.51 -65.28 -41.67
N LEU A 3 -14.26 -64.82 -41.42
CA LEU A 3 -13.96 -63.94 -40.29
C LEU A 3 -14.44 -62.50 -40.61
N VAL A 4 -15.31 -61.95 -39.77
CA VAL A 4 -15.72 -60.56 -39.81
C VAL A 4 -14.85 -59.81 -38.80
N PHE A 5 -13.97 -58.94 -39.29
CA PHE A 5 -13.19 -58.02 -38.47
C PHE A 5 -14.08 -56.80 -38.13
N ALA A 6 -14.46 -56.66 -36.87
CA ALA A 6 -15.14 -55.47 -36.39
C ALA A 6 -14.13 -54.39 -36.06
N PHE A 7 -14.14 -53.29 -36.81
CA PHE A 7 -13.28 -52.12 -36.56
C PHE A 7 -13.99 -51.27 -35.50
N ILE A 8 -13.45 -51.26 -34.25
CA ILE A 8 -13.93 -50.38 -33.21
C ILE A 8 -13.31 -49.01 -33.41
N LEU A 9 -14.08 -48.05 -33.90
CA LEU A 9 -13.72 -46.66 -34.05
C LEU A 9 -13.86 -45.96 -32.68
N THR A 10 -12.76 -45.80 -31.95
CA THR A 10 -12.74 -45.03 -30.68
C THR A 10 -12.82 -43.55 -31.02
N LEU A 11 -13.96 -42.94 -30.79
CA LEU A 11 -14.20 -41.48 -30.86
C LEU A 11 -13.41 -40.82 -29.70
N TYR A 12 -12.34 -40.15 -30.05
CA TYR A 12 -11.57 -39.31 -29.11
C TYR A 12 -12.28 -37.97 -28.95
N PHE A 13 -13.06 -37.81 -27.88
CA PHE A 13 -13.60 -36.51 -27.52
C PHE A 13 -12.53 -35.69 -26.83
N PRO A 14 -12.10 -34.53 -27.37
CA PRO A 14 -11.21 -33.64 -26.65
C PRO A 14 -11.94 -33.18 -25.38
N ARG A 15 -11.39 -33.53 -24.21
CA ARG A 15 -11.84 -32.96 -22.94
C ARG A 15 -11.44 -31.50 -22.93
N PHE A 16 -12.38 -30.61 -23.19
CA PHE A 16 -12.19 -29.21 -22.87
C PHE A 16 -12.03 -29.11 -21.35
N SER A 17 -10.81 -28.87 -20.92
CA SER A 17 -10.51 -28.52 -19.52
C SER A 17 -11.05 -27.11 -19.29
N PRO A 18 -12.02 -26.87 -18.38
CA PRO A 18 -12.43 -25.53 -18.05
C PRO A 18 -11.40 -24.95 -17.10
N ALA A 19 -10.28 -24.52 -17.64
CA ALA A 19 -9.24 -23.89 -16.82
C ALA A 19 -8.82 -22.57 -17.43
N GLN A 20 -9.63 -21.57 -17.18
CA GLN A 20 -9.10 -20.24 -16.91
C GLN A 20 -9.93 -19.69 -15.76
N ASN A 21 -9.40 -19.79 -14.54
CA ASN A 21 -9.82 -18.91 -13.47
C ASN A 21 -9.55 -17.49 -13.99
N ILE A 22 -10.59 -16.85 -14.50
CA ILE A 22 -10.54 -15.44 -14.85
C ILE A 22 -10.15 -14.74 -13.56
N LEU A 23 -8.94 -14.20 -13.51
CA LEU A 23 -8.45 -13.40 -12.39
C LEU A 23 -9.45 -12.24 -12.22
N LYS A 24 -10.27 -12.31 -11.18
CA LYS A 24 -11.17 -11.21 -10.87
C LYS A 24 -10.31 -10.00 -10.51
N PRO A 25 -10.57 -8.83 -11.12
CA PRO A 25 -9.88 -7.60 -10.73
C PRO A 25 -9.99 -7.40 -9.21
N ARG A 26 -8.90 -6.96 -8.59
CA ARG A 26 -8.90 -6.62 -7.15
C ARG A 26 -9.88 -5.47 -6.91
N THR A 27 -10.71 -5.58 -5.88
CA THR A 27 -11.61 -4.49 -5.43
C THR A 27 -10.83 -3.26 -4.97
N SER A 28 -9.60 -3.47 -4.50
CA SER A 28 -8.63 -2.43 -4.18
C SER A 28 -7.44 -2.64 -5.09
N PRO A 29 -7.36 -1.91 -6.22
CA PRO A 29 -6.25 -2.06 -7.17
C PRO A 29 -4.93 -1.66 -6.55
N LEU A 30 -3.85 -2.24 -7.05
CA LEU A 30 -2.50 -1.84 -6.68
C LEU A 30 -2.18 -0.47 -7.28
N ALA A 31 -1.67 0.43 -6.46
CA ALA A 31 -1.19 1.75 -6.84
C ALA A 31 0.27 1.90 -6.46
N MET A 32 0.96 2.79 -7.16
CA MET A 32 2.37 3.07 -6.95
C MET A 32 2.64 4.56 -7.07
N VAL A 33 3.43 5.09 -6.13
CA VAL A 33 3.98 6.45 -6.16
C VAL A 33 5.49 6.36 -6.20
N THR A 34 6.12 7.15 -7.07
CA THR A 34 7.58 7.19 -7.19
C THR A 34 8.09 8.62 -7.19
N VAL A 35 9.22 8.83 -6.54
CA VAL A 35 9.92 10.11 -6.49
C VAL A 35 11.40 9.88 -6.75
N HIS A 36 12.02 10.76 -7.50
CA HIS A 36 13.45 10.76 -7.75
C HIS A 36 14.09 12.07 -7.29
N PHE A 37 15.16 11.96 -6.53
CA PHE A 37 16.03 13.09 -6.24
C PHE A 37 17.49 12.65 -6.42
N LYS A 38 18.15 13.20 -7.44
CA LYS A 38 19.50 12.79 -7.85
C LYS A 38 19.57 11.26 -8.04
N ASN A 39 20.39 10.56 -7.26
CA ASN A 39 20.51 9.09 -7.24
C ASN A 39 19.64 8.42 -6.15
N THR A 40 18.79 9.17 -5.43
CA THR A 40 17.83 8.64 -4.49
C THR A 40 16.50 8.37 -5.19
N TYR A 41 16.01 7.14 -5.05
CA TYR A 41 14.70 6.71 -5.52
C TYR A 41 13.83 6.32 -4.33
N LEU A 42 12.65 6.90 -4.26
CA LEU A 42 11.61 6.53 -3.31
C LEU A 42 10.44 5.93 -4.08
N LYS A 43 9.98 4.77 -3.66
CA LYS A 43 8.82 4.07 -4.22
C LYS A 43 7.88 3.66 -3.09
N ILE A 44 6.60 3.92 -3.25
CA ILE A 44 5.55 3.45 -2.35
C ILE A 44 4.59 2.59 -3.17
N THR A 45 4.33 1.37 -2.72
CA THR A 45 3.34 0.47 -3.29
C THR A 45 2.25 0.18 -2.28
N TYR A 46 0.99 0.29 -2.69
CA TYR A 46 -0.15 0.08 -1.80
C TYR A 46 -1.38 -0.39 -2.58
N SER A 47 -2.27 -1.11 -1.93
CA SER A 47 -3.59 -1.37 -2.47
C SER A 47 -4.52 -0.21 -2.11
N GLN A 48 -5.24 0.33 -3.11
CA GLN A 48 -6.03 1.54 -3.04
C GLN A 48 -7.52 1.21 -2.81
N PRO A 49 -8.02 1.16 -1.55
CA PRO A 49 -9.42 0.91 -1.28
C PRO A 49 -10.28 2.12 -1.64
N GLN A 50 -11.51 1.84 -2.10
CA GLN A 50 -12.54 2.83 -2.39
C GLN A 50 -13.42 3.06 -1.16
N LYS A 51 -13.90 4.28 -0.97
CA LYS A 51 -14.83 4.62 0.11
C LYS A 51 -16.18 3.90 -0.06
N ASN A 52 -16.74 3.90 -1.25
CA ASN A 52 -18.02 3.25 -1.58
C ASN A 52 -19.12 3.63 -0.57
N SER A 53 -19.31 4.91 -0.33
CA SER A 53 -20.31 5.49 0.59
C SER A 53 -20.20 5.00 2.04
N ARG A 54 -19.10 4.35 2.43
CA ARG A 54 -18.87 3.90 3.82
C ARG A 54 -18.30 5.03 4.67
N GLU A 55 -18.57 4.99 5.95
CA GLU A 55 -17.86 5.76 6.96
C GLU A 55 -16.48 5.10 7.17
N ILE A 56 -15.40 5.89 6.98
CA ILE A 56 -14.05 5.33 6.95
C ILE A 56 -13.45 5.26 8.35
N PHE A 57 -13.02 6.42 8.89
CA PHE A 57 -12.31 6.45 10.16
C PHE A 57 -13.27 6.37 11.34
N GLY A 58 -13.00 5.45 12.25
CA GLY A 58 -13.88 5.11 13.36
C GLY A 58 -14.86 3.96 13.07
N LYS A 59 -14.98 3.54 11.79
CA LYS A 59 -15.83 2.40 11.38
C LYS A 59 -15.03 1.38 10.57
N LEU A 60 -14.84 1.62 9.25
CA LEU A 60 -14.07 0.69 8.40
C LEU A 60 -12.62 0.56 8.87
N VAL A 61 -12.02 1.67 9.25
CA VAL A 61 -10.70 1.75 9.87
C VAL A 61 -10.91 2.27 11.30
N PRO A 62 -10.89 1.41 12.32
CA PRO A 62 -11.09 1.81 13.70
C PRO A 62 -10.05 2.81 14.17
N PHE A 63 -10.45 3.74 15.04
CA PHE A 63 -9.49 4.60 15.72
C PHE A 63 -8.64 3.80 16.72
N ASP A 64 -7.45 4.27 16.96
CA ASP A 64 -6.49 3.75 17.95
C ASP A 64 -6.06 2.29 17.70
N GLN A 65 -6.26 1.79 16.46
CA GLN A 65 -5.82 0.46 16.04
C GLN A 65 -4.84 0.55 14.88
N VAL A 66 -3.91 -0.41 14.82
CA VAL A 66 -2.93 -0.50 13.73
C VAL A 66 -3.64 -0.84 12.44
N TRP A 67 -3.42 -0.03 11.41
CA TRP A 67 -3.91 -0.21 10.06
C TRP A 67 -2.74 -0.36 9.09
N CYS A 68 -2.86 -1.27 8.12
CA CYS A 68 -1.86 -1.52 7.07
C CYS A 68 -1.73 -0.39 6.04
N THR A 69 -2.36 0.76 6.29
CA THR A 69 -2.29 1.99 5.47
C THR A 69 -2.69 1.76 4.02
N GLY A 70 -3.73 0.94 3.83
CA GLY A 70 -4.23 0.51 2.52
C GLY A 70 -5.25 -0.61 2.68
N ALA A 71 -5.19 -1.57 1.77
CA ALA A 71 -6.00 -2.79 1.81
C ALA A 71 -5.15 -3.99 1.34
N ASN A 72 -5.59 -5.21 1.65
CA ASN A 72 -4.88 -6.45 1.30
C ASN A 72 -3.48 -6.51 1.93
N GLU A 73 -2.43 -6.45 1.13
CA GLU A 73 -1.05 -6.37 1.61
C GLU A 73 -0.79 -5.03 2.31
N ALA A 74 0.09 -5.02 3.29
CA ALA A 74 0.55 -3.79 3.93
C ALA A 74 1.25 -2.90 2.89
N THR A 75 1.06 -1.59 3.01
CA THR A 75 1.77 -0.61 2.20
C THR A 75 3.27 -0.71 2.43
N GLU A 76 4.05 -0.68 1.36
CA GLU A 76 5.51 -0.72 1.45
C GLU A 76 6.13 0.55 0.87
N ILE A 77 7.15 1.06 1.55
CA ILE A 77 8.01 2.16 1.13
C ILE A 77 9.43 1.65 0.93
N THR A 78 9.99 1.84 -0.26
CA THR A 78 11.37 1.51 -0.61
C THR A 78 12.15 2.78 -0.87
N ILE A 79 13.33 2.91 -0.29
CA ILE A 79 14.26 4.01 -0.51
C ILE A 79 15.66 3.48 -0.81
N THR A 80 16.33 4.05 -1.79
CA THR A 80 17.66 3.58 -2.26
C THR A 80 18.84 4.23 -1.55
N ASN A 81 18.63 5.36 -0.89
CA ASN A 81 19.62 6.04 -0.07
C ASN A 81 18.98 6.53 1.23
N ASP A 82 19.79 6.82 2.24
CA ASP A 82 19.31 7.37 3.50
C ASP A 82 18.57 8.69 3.30
N ILE A 83 17.47 8.87 4.02
CA ILE A 83 16.65 10.10 4.00
C ILE A 83 16.32 10.52 5.43
N LEU A 84 15.78 11.74 5.59
CA LEU A 84 15.10 12.11 6.84
C LEU A 84 13.58 12.01 6.60
N ILE A 85 12.88 11.40 7.54
CA ILE A 85 11.42 11.43 7.62
C ILE A 85 11.05 12.09 8.95
N ASN A 86 10.24 13.14 8.88
CA ASN A 86 9.86 13.94 10.05
C ASN A 86 11.06 14.35 10.92
N GLY A 87 12.19 14.69 10.26
CA GLY A 87 13.44 15.09 10.91
C GLY A 87 14.31 13.95 11.46
N ALA A 88 13.84 12.69 11.45
CA ALA A 88 14.60 11.53 11.90
C ALA A 88 15.19 10.75 10.72
N SER A 89 16.42 10.25 10.89
CA SER A 89 17.11 9.49 9.83
C SER A 89 16.51 8.11 9.63
N LEU A 90 16.21 7.78 8.39
CA LEU A 90 15.81 6.46 7.92
C LEU A 90 16.87 5.94 6.95
N LYS A 91 17.36 4.73 7.21
CA LYS A 91 18.32 4.05 6.33
C LYS A 91 17.70 3.61 5.03
N ALA A 92 18.52 3.49 3.98
CA ALA A 92 18.13 2.85 2.74
C ALA A 92 17.58 1.44 3.01
N GLY A 93 16.48 1.08 2.34
CA GLY A 93 15.80 -0.20 2.55
C GLY A 93 14.36 -0.19 2.11
N THR A 94 13.67 -1.28 2.41
CA THR A 94 12.22 -1.42 2.24
C THR A 94 11.58 -1.62 3.61
N TYR A 95 10.46 -0.94 3.84
CA TYR A 95 9.73 -0.94 5.11
C TYR A 95 8.24 -1.05 4.84
N SER A 96 7.53 -1.78 5.68
CA SER A 96 6.08 -1.70 5.74
C SER A 96 5.66 -0.40 6.43
N LEU A 97 4.68 0.29 5.85
CA LEU A 97 4.08 1.49 6.40
C LEU A 97 2.76 1.11 7.09
N PHE A 98 2.73 1.19 8.40
CA PHE A 98 1.52 1.11 9.21
C PHE A 98 1.16 2.47 9.77
N THR A 99 -0.11 2.64 10.10
CA THR A 99 -0.58 3.83 10.81
C THR A 99 -1.54 3.44 11.92
N ILE A 100 -1.64 4.28 12.94
CA ILE A 100 -2.69 4.22 13.95
C ILE A 100 -3.50 5.49 13.82
N PRO A 101 -4.65 5.46 13.12
CA PRO A 101 -5.50 6.62 12.98
C PRO A 101 -6.11 7.03 14.32
N GLY A 102 -6.03 8.31 14.64
CA GLY A 102 -6.75 8.94 15.73
C GLY A 102 -7.56 10.13 15.21
N LYS A 103 -8.44 10.68 16.03
CA LYS A 103 -9.30 11.81 15.63
C LYS A 103 -8.48 13.08 15.38
N GLU A 104 -7.51 13.37 16.24
CA GLU A 104 -6.71 14.60 16.20
C GLU A 104 -5.31 14.38 15.62
N LYS A 105 -4.78 13.18 15.78
CA LYS A 105 -3.45 12.80 15.31
C LYS A 105 -3.40 11.34 14.90
N TRP A 106 -2.48 11.03 14.00
CA TRP A 106 -2.14 9.66 13.62
C TRP A 106 -0.72 9.34 14.05
N THR A 107 -0.49 8.09 14.45
CA THR A 107 0.87 7.58 14.59
C THR A 107 1.27 6.93 13.27
N ILE A 108 2.40 7.36 12.71
CA ILE A 108 3.05 6.77 11.54
C ILE A 108 4.09 5.77 12.02
N ILE A 109 4.15 4.60 11.39
CA ILE A 109 5.04 3.50 11.79
C ILE A 109 5.73 2.97 10.54
N LEU A 110 7.05 2.90 10.57
CA LEU A 110 7.85 2.15 9.60
C LEU A 110 8.38 0.89 10.28
N ASN A 111 8.09 -0.25 9.68
CA ASN A 111 8.36 -1.57 10.25
C ASN A 111 9.20 -2.41 9.29
N SER A 112 10.14 -3.20 9.80
CA SER A 112 11.05 -4.01 8.97
C SER A 112 10.47 -5.33 8.50
N ASP A 113 9.31 -5.78 9.02
CA ASP A 113 8.63 -6.97 8.53
C ASP A 113 7.91 -6.65 7.22
N LEU A 114 8.17 -7.43 6.18
CA LEU A 114 7.65 -7.21 4.82
C LEU A 114 6.67 -8.30 4.40
N GLY A 115 5.89 -8.01 3.35
CA GLY A 115 4.96 -8.98 2.75
C GLY A 115 3.79 -9.36 3.67
N LEU A 116 3.44 -8.52 4.64
CA LEU A 116 2.36 -8.78 5.57
C LEU A 116 1.00 -8.55 4.91
N TRP A 117 0.03 -9.42 5.23
CA TRP A 117 -1.36 -9.26 4.83
C TRP A 117 -2.14 -8.50 5.92
N GLY A 118 -2.62 -7.30 5.59
CA GLY A 118 -3.26 -6.43 6.57
C GLY A 118 -2.32 -6.09 7.73
N ALA A 119 -2.87 -5.91 8.92
CA ALA A 119 -2.12 -5.70 10.15
C ALA A 119 -2.18 -6.92 11.12
N TYR A 120 -2.64 -8.08 10.63
CA TYR A 120 -2.91 -9.24 11.50
C TYR A 120 -1.66 -9.78 12.21
N ASN A 121 -0.52 -9.72 11.53
CA ASN A 121 0.76 -10.19 12.05
C ASN A 121 1.73 -9.03 12.35
N TYR A 122 1.20 -7.82 12.54
CA TYR A 122 2.03 -6.69 12.90
C TYR A 122 2.76 -6.95 14.22
N ASN A 123 4.06 -6.71 14.23
CA ASN A 123 4.93 -6.89 15.38
C ASN A 123 5.58 -5.55 15.76
N PRO A 124 5.24 -4.93 16.89
CA PRO A 124 5.83 -3.65 17.29
C PRO A 124 7.31 -3.73 17.65
N LYS A 125 7.88 -4.93 17.83
CA LYS A 125 9.32 -5.11 18.11
C LYS A 125 10.21 -4.89 16.89
N THR A 126 9.62 -4.92 15.70
CA THR A 126 10.30 -4.68 14.43
C THR A 126 10.02 -3.28 13.88
N ASP A 127 9.43 -2.39 14.69
CA ASP A 127 9.30 -0.98 14.35
C ASP A 127 10.69 -0.31 14.29
N VAL A 128 10.99 0.29 13.13
CA VAL A 128 12.24 1.02 12.89
C VAL A 128 12.07 2.49 13.22
N MET A 129 10.87 3.00 13.00
CA MET A 129 10.55 4.41 13.25
C MET A 129 9.08 4.56 13.63
N ARG A 130 8.81 5.49 14.56
CA ARG A 130 7.46 5.80 15.01
C ARG A 130 7.37 7.27 15.39
N PHE A 131 6.36 7.97 14.88
CA PHE A 131 6.13 9.39 15.20
C PHE A 131 4.66 9.77 14.98
N ASP A 132 4.22 10.83 15.65
CA ASP A 132 2.87 11.34 15.53
C ASP A 132 2.80 12.52 14.55
N VAL A 133 1.69 12.62 13.81
CA VAL A 133 1.37 13.73 12.92
C VAL A 133 -0.07 14.18 13.14
N PRO A 134 -0.38 15.48 13.01
CA PRO A 134 -1.74 15.96 13.16
C PRO A 134 -2.66 15.45 12.05
N SER A 135 -3.86 15.05 12.41
CA SER A 135 -4.96 14.78 11.48
C SER A 135 -5.64 16.10 11.13
N LYS A 136 -5.82 16.38 9.84
CA LYS A 136 -6.45 17.60 9.36
C LYS A 136 -7.66 17.27 8.50
N PRO A 137 -8.76 18.04 8.60
CA PRO A 137 -9.85 17.92 7.66
C PRO A 137 -9.42 18.40 6.28
N ILE A 138 -9.94 17.75 5.25
CA ILE A 138 -9.89 18.24 3.86
C ILE A 138 -11.04 19.26 3.69
N PRO A 139 -10.89 20.30 2.82
CA PRO A 139 -11.97 21.25 2.55
C PRO A 139 -13.29 20.55 2.21
N GLU A 140 -14.42 21.07 2.69
CA GLU A 140 -15.75 20.41 2.64
C GLU A 140 -16.21 20.00 1.22
N ASN A 141 -15.79 20.76 0.21
CA ASN A 141 -16.14 20.51 -1.20
C ASN A 141 -15.26 19.42 -1.87
N VAL A 142 -14.30 18.84 -1.14
CA VAL A 142 -13.40 17.80 -1.65
C VAL A 142 -13.56 16.51 -0.85
N VAL A 143 -13.71 15.40 -1.55
CA VAL A 143 -13.76 14.06 -0.97
C VAL A 143 -12.81 13.17 -1.75
N PHE A 144 -11.90 12.50 -1.06
CA PHE A 144 -11.07 11.46 -1.67
C PHE A 144 -11.81 10.13 -1.60
N GLU A 145 -12.44 9.74 -2.71
CA GLU A 145 -13.15 8.46 -2.84
C GLU A 145 -12.20 7.27 -2.69
N PRO A 146 -11.06 7.20 -3.43
CA PRO A 146 -10.01 6.22 -3.14
C PRO A 146 -9.07 6.73 -2.06
N PHE A 147 -8.59 5.81 -1.20
CA PHE A 147 -7.41 6.08 -0.38
C PHE A 147 -6.23 6.46 -1.29
N THR A 148 -5.64 7.61 -1.06
CA THR A 148 -4.61 8.17 -1.94
C THR A 148 -3.35 8.49 -1.15
N ILE A 149 -2.23 7.92 -1.58
CA ILE A 149 -0.90 8.36 -1.16
C ILE A 149 -0.36 9.28 -2.24
N ARG A 150 0.07 10.47 -1.85
CA ARG A 150 0.65 11.48 -2.74
C ARG A 150 1.96 12.00 -2.14
N VAL A 151 2.93 12.26 -2.98
CA VAL A 151 4.19 12.90 -2.58
C VAL A 151 4.38 14.14 -3.42
N ASP A 152 4.36 15.30 -2.79
CA ASP A 152 4.60 16.58 -3.41
C ASP A 152 6.08 16.95 -3.21
N GLN A 153 6.89 16.67 -4.23
CA GLN A 153 8.33 16.97 -4.22
C GLN A 153 8.58 18.43 -4.59
N ARG A 154 9.49 19.05 -3.87
CA ARG A 154 10.15 20.31 -4.24
C ARG A 154 11.58 19.98 -4.67
N THR A 155 12.60 20.74 -4.25
CA THR A 155 14.00 20.41 -4.57
C THR A 155 14.47 19.14 -3.85
N ASP A 156 15.03 19.30 -2.67
CA ASP A 156 15.57 18.25 -1.81
C ASP A 156 14.60 17.80 -0.70
N THR A 157 13.39 18.35 -0.70
CA THR A 157 12.32 18.05 0.24
C THR A 157 11.08 17.57 -0.50
N ALA A 158 10.28 16.78 0.20
CA ALA A 158 8.96 16.37 -0.23
C ALA A 158 8.00 16.32 0.96
N GLU A 159 6.72 16.45 0.69
CA GLU A 159 5.66 16.22 1.66
C GLU A 159 4.88 14.98 1.23
N LEU A 160 4.83 13.97 2.10
CA LEU A 160 4.02 12.79 1.87
C LEU A 160 2.65 13.00 2.50
N PHE A 161 1.60 12.76 1.71
CA PHE A 161 0.20 12.87 2.12
C PHE A 161 -0.48 11.51 2.11
N LEU A 162 -1.27 11.24 3.12
CA LEU A 162 -2.24 10.15 3.19
C LEU A 162 -3.63 10.81 3.20
N LEU A 163 -4.45 10.52 2.19
CA LEU A 163 -5.71 11.20 1.90
C LEU A 163 -6.82 10.17 1.73
N TRP A 164 -7.88 10.27 2.53
CA TRP A 164 -9.06 9.45 2.33
C TRP A 164 -10.30 10.11 2.94
N ASP A 165 -11.42 10.02 2.20
CA ASP A 165 -12.67 10.69 2.57
C ASP A 165 -12.45 12.20 2.76
N LYS A 166 -12.64 12.71 3.94
CA LYS A 166 -12.43 14.10 4.34
C LYS A 166 -11.24 14.29 5.29
N THR A 167 -10.34 13.31 5.34
CA THR A 167 -9.21 13.32 6.26
C THR A 167 -7.89 13.30 5.52
N GLN A 168 -6.96 14.13 5.96
CA GLN A 168 -5.57 14.10 5.52
C GLN A 168 -4.62 14.09 6.71
N VAL A 169 -3.53 13.39 6.54
CA VAL A 169 -2.31 13.55 7.35
C VAL A 169 -1.13 13.72 6.42
N SER A 170 -0.11 14.44 6.84
CA SER A 170 1.11 14.61 6.08
C SER A 170 2.33 14.69 6.95
N PHE A 171 3.49 14.39 6.37
CA PHE A 171 4.77 14.52 7.03
C PHE A 171 5.88 14.78 6.01
N PRO A 172 6.91 15.55 6.42
CA PRO A 172 8.01 15.93 5.55
C PRO A 172 9.00 14.78 5.35
N ILE A 173 9.54 14.74 4.13
CA ILE A 173 10.68 13.93 3.72
C ILE A 173 11.78 14.88 3.27
N GLN A 174 13.03 14.66 3.71
CA GLN A 174 14.18 15.37 3.20
C GLN A 174 15.17 14.36 2.60
N PHE A 175 15.48 14.55 1.34
CA PHE A 175 16.49 13.78 0.65
C PHE A 175 17.86 14.31 1.02
N MET A 176 18.77 13.39 1.36
CA MET A 176 20.13 13.77 1.69
C MET A 176 21.00 13.79 0.44
N GLU A 177 21.94 14.73 0.39
CA GLU A 177 22.99 14.70 -0.62
C GLU A 177 23.78 13.40 -0.48
N PRO A 178 24.10 12.71 -1.60
CA PRO A 178 24.99 11.57 -1.58
C PRO A 178 26.31 11.98 -0.92
N LYS A 179 26.78 11.19 0.01
CA LYS A 179 28.15 11.38 0.53
C LYS A 179 29.11 11.10 -0.62
N PRO A 180 30.12 11.96 -0.85
CA PRO A 180 31.15 11.75 -1.87
C PRO A 180 31.94 10.47 -1.66
#